data_35229fd04c5386f72e4ec1c1543747a6
#
_entry.id   35229fd04c5386f72e4ec1c1543747a6
#
_cell.length_a   1.000
_cell.length_b   1.000
_cell.length_c   1.000
_cell.angle_alpha   90.00
_cell.angle_beta   90.00
_cell.angle_gamma   90.00
#
_symmetry.space_group_name_H-M   'P 1'
#
loop_
_entity.id
_entity.type
_entity.pdbx_description
1 polymer ?
#
loop_
_entity_poly.entity_id
_entity_poly.type
_entity_poly.pdbx_seq_one_letter_code
_entity_poly.pdbx_strand_id
1 'polypeptide(L)'
;MSNLELAFGLAFEDLYHRDGLGRVDRAFADHLKAADGELHVRLAAARAAPDALDAKDHSRLIIDLGPHLEDFIGALFGIEDEIAALAARHVALAPLFRCKRLFVQRRAVKKVKGDAAELIDGPTLEVKLTKMIGPFSEEAFAAAVMGWLADEEANAEAIAAAEQFAAWATLSAMGRKRFAAGVLFKLPKKVEPMNLVDVEAEDHHGISQLKLSADHPARARDGFALTDPGMDLKHALDQAHYCIFCHNQGKDSCSHGLADRKQGGFQNSPFGEPLAGCPLEQKVSEMDALKADGFTIAALAVVAIDNPMVAATGHRICNDCMKSCIFQRQEPVNIP
;
A
#
# COMPACT_ATOMS: atom_id res chain seq x y z
N MET A 1 19.47 10.70 -33.80
CA MET A 1 18.50 10.24 -32.78
C MET A 1 17.72 9.13 -33.43
N SER A 2 17.77 7.90 -32.92
CA SER A 2 16.91 6.82 -33.44
C SER A 2 15.47 7.25 -33.21
N ASN A 3 14.67 7.37 -34.27
CA ASN A 3 13.22 7.53 -34.13
C ASN A 3 12.72 6.30 -33.37
N LEU A 4 12.27 6.51 -32.14
CA LEU A 4 11.60 5.47 -31.38
C LEU A 4 10.20 5.31 -32.01
N GLU A 5 10.04 4.23 -32.79
CA GLU A 5 8.72 3.87 -33.33
C GLU A 5 7.89 3.23 -32.20
N LEU A 6 6.71 3.76 -32.00
CA LEU A 6 5.73 3.20 -31.07
C LEU A 6 4.81 2.24 -31.81
N ALA A 7 4.14 1.33 -31.11
CA ALA A 7 3.10 0.51 -31.70
C ALA A 7 1.90 1.37 -32.18
N PHE A 8 0.93 0.75 -32.83
CA PHE A 8 -0.30 1.37 -33.35
C PHE A 8 -0.04 2.47 -34.42
N GLY A 9 1.11 2.44 -35.08
CA GLY A 9 1.48 3.43 -36.11
C GLY A 9 1.71 4.83 -35.53
N LEU A 10 2.07 4.92 -34.26
CA LEU A 10 2.39 6.16 -33.55
C LEU A 10 3.91 6.39 -33.55
N ALA A 11 4.30 7.65 -33.55
CA ALA A 11 5.67 8.08 -33.35
C ALA A 11 5.86 8.68 -31.97
N PHE A 12 7.09 8.72 -31.47
CA PHE A 12 7.36 9.30 -30.15
C PHE A 12 6.99 10.77 -30.06
N GLU A 13 7.10 11.52 -31.18
CA GLU A 13 6.69 12.90 -31.32
C GLU A 13 5.18 13.10 -31.07
N ASP A 14 4.35 12.08 -31.32
CA ASP A 14 2.90 12.15 -31.09
C ASP A 14 2.55 12.38 -29.63
N LEU A 15 3.42 12.01 -28.71
CA LEU A 15 3.21 12.23 -27.28
C LEU A 15 3.35 13.71 -26.87
N TYR A 16 3.87 14.56 -27.75
CA TYR A 16 4.13 15.98 -27.42
C TYR A 16 3.23 16.96 -28.17
N HIS A 17 2.35 16.46 -29.04
CA HIS A 17 1.47 17.31 -29.86
C HIS A 17 0.00 16.96 -29.64
N ARG A 18 -0.85 17.98 -29.62
CA ARG A 18 -2.29 17.81 -29.39
C ARG A 18 -2.94 16.80 -30.35
N ASP A 19 -2.62 16.88 -31.63
CA ASP A 19 -3.15 15.96 -32.64
C ASP A 19 -2.59 14.53 -32.46
N GLY A 20 -1.35 14.44 -32.04
CA GLY A 20 -0.72 13.18 -31.68
C GLY A 20 -1.37 12.54 -30.46
N LEU A 21 -1.57 13.28 -29.37
CA LEU A 21 -2.30 12.80 -28.18
C LEU A 21 -3.73 12.36 -28.54
N GLY A 22 -4.40 13.05 -29.48
CA GLY A 22 -5.69 12.60 -30.02
C GLY A 22 -5.61 11.27 -30.79
N ARG A 23 -4.46 10.96 -31.44
CA ARG A 23 -4.23 9.63 -32.05
C ARG A 23 -3.99 8.56 -30.98
N VAL A 24 -3.20 8.86 -29.95
CA VAL A 24 -2.98 7.95 -28.82
C VAL A 24 -4.31 7.60 -28.12
N ASP A 25 -5.15 8.60 -27.87
CA ASP A 25 -6.48 8.40 -27.25
C ASP A 25 -7.38 7.50 -28.11
N ARG A 26 -7.39 7.71 -29.44
CA ARG A 26 -8.13 6.82 -30.35
C ARG A 26 -7.57 5.40 -30.36
N ALA A 27 -6.26 5.26 -30.39
CA ALA A 27 -5.62 3.94 -30.35
C ALA A 27 -5.97 3.20 -29.05
N PHE A 28 -5.97 3.89 -27.92
CA PHE A 28 -6.43 3.32 -26.65
C PHE A 28 -7.92 2.94 -26.71
N ALA A 29 -8.79 3.79 -27.24
CA ALA A 29 -10.22 3.49 -27.33
C ALA A 29 -10.48 2.25 -28.23
N ASP A 30 -9.77 2.12 -29.34
CA ASP A 30 -9.86 0.96 -30.23
C ASP A 30 -9.32 -0.32 -29.55
N HIS A 31 -8.19 -0.22 -28.83
CA HIS A 31 -7.65 -1.30 -28.02
C HIS A 31 -8.63 -1.78 -26.94
N LEU A 32 -9.19 -0.83 -26.17
CA LEU A 32 -10.20 -1.12 -25.15
C LEU A 32 -11.44 -1.76 -25.74
N LYS A 33 -11.94 -1.25 -26.88
CA LYS A 33 -13.10 -1.80 -27.56
C LYS A 33 -12.91 -3.24 -28.01
N ALA A 34 -11.68 -3.58 -28.43
CA ALA A 34 -11.34 -4.95 -28.83
C ALA A 34 -11.21 -5.89 -27.63
N ALA A 35 -10.71 -5.41 -26.50
CA ALA A 35 -10.52 -6.18 -25.27
C ALA A 35 -11.81 -6.30 -24.44
N ASP A 36 -12.51 -5.17 -24.23
CA ASP A 36 -13.74 -5.06 -23.45
C ASP A 36 -14.68 -4.00 -24.05
N GLY A 37 -15.58 -4.44 -24.92
CA GLY A 37 -16.54 -3.57 -25.60
C GLY A 37 -17.55 -2.93 -24.65
N GLU A 38 -17.90 -3.55 -23.54
CA GLU A 38 -18.83 -3.01 -22.54
C GLU A 38 -18.16 -1.86 -21.76
N LEU A 39 -16.92 -2.06 -21.32
CA LEU A 39 -16.16 -1.04 -20.64
C LEU A 39 -15.87 0.16 -21.57
N HIS A 40 -15.59 -0.09 -22.86
CA HIS A 40 -15.48 0.97 -23.85
C HIS A 40 -16.75 1.83 -23.94
N VAL A 41 -17.96 1.22 -23.95
CA VAL A 41 -19.23 1.96 -23.96
C VAL A 41 -19.40 2.76 -22.66
N ARG A 42 -19.05 2.19 -21.51
CA ARG A 42 -19.08 2.90 -20.21
C ARG A 42 -18.14 4.10 -20.21
N LEU A 43 -16.92 3.97 -20.73
CA LEU A 43 -15.98 5.09 -20.86
C LEU A 43 -16.52 6.19 -21.78
N ALA A 44 -17.11 5.83 -22.92
CA ALA A 44 -17.69 6.80 -23.85
C ALA A 44 -18.86 7.57 -23.21
N ALA A 45 -19.73 6.88 -22.47
CA ALA A 45 -20.83 7.49 -21.74
C ALA A 45 -20.33 8.44 -20.63
N ALA A 46 -19.31 8.04 -19.86
CA ALA A 46 -18.71 8.85 -18.83
C ALA A 46 -18.05 10.14 -19.39
N ARG A 47 -17.39 10.03 -20.55
CA ARG A 47 -16.81 11.21 -21.25
C ARG A 47 -17.88 12.17 -21.78
N ALA A 48 -19.04 11.64 -22.19
CA ALA A 48 -20.14 12.47 -22.69
C ALA A 48 -20.90 13.20 -21.57
N ALA A 49 -20.98 12.61 -20.38
CA ALA A 49 -21.71 13.15 -19.23
C ALA A 49 -20.96 12.85 -17.91
N PRO A 50 -19.80 13.48 -17.66
CA PRO A 50 -18.98 13.16 -16.48
C PRO A 50 -19.72 13.41 -15.16
N ASP A 51 -20.56 14.42 -15.08
CA ASP A 51 -21.33 14.78 -13.88
C ASP A 51 -22.48 13.80 -13.57
N ALA A 52 -22.75 12.83 -14.47
CA ALA A 52 -23.76 11.80 -14.24
C ALA A 52 -23.25 10.63 -13.38
N LEU A 53 -21.93 10.51 -13.19
CA LEU A 53 -21.33 9.47 -12.37
C LEU A 53 -21.30 9.91 -10.90
N ASP A 54 -21.75 9.02 -10.02
CA ASP A 54 -21.46 9.19 -8.60
C ASP A 54 -19.99 8.82 -8.30
N ALA A 55 -19.53 9.17 -7.08
CA ALA A 55 -18.14 8.96 -6.68
C ALA A 55 -17.71 7.47 -6.75
N LYS A 56 -18.63 6.55 -6.45
CA LYS A 56 -18.33 5.09 -6.48
C LYS A 56 -18.20 4.58 -7.91
N ASP A 57 -19.11 5.02 -8.79
CA ASP A 57 -19.10 4.62 -10.19
C ASP A 57 -17.90 5.21 -10.92
N HIS A 58 -17.51 6.44 -10.57
CA HIS A 58 -16.28 7.05 -11.06
C HIS A 58 -15.04 6.25 -10.63
N SER A 59 -14.90 5.93 -9.34
CA SER A 59 -13.79 5.12 -8.82
C SER A 59 -13.75 3.73 -9.47
N ARG A 60 -14.93 3.09 -9.60
CA ARG A 60 -15.02 1.79 -10.26
C ARG A 60 -14.58 1.84 -11.71
N LEU A 61 -15.01 2.86 -12.46
CA LEU A 61 -14.61 3.04 -13.86
C LEU A 61 -13.07 3.20 -13.97
N ILE A 62 -12.45 4.01 -13.12
CA ILE A 62 -10.99 4.20 -13.09
C ILE A 62 -10.27 2.87 -12.82
N ILE A 63 -10.73 2.11 -11.83
CA ILE A 63 -10.12 0.83 -11.45
C ILE A 63 -10.31 -0.20 -12.57
N ASP A 64 -11.50 -0.29 -13.17
CA ASP A 64 -11.77 -1.20 -14.27
C ASP A 64 -10.93 -0.88 -15.52
N LEU A 65 -10.68 0.41 -15.79
CA LEU A 65 -9.82 0.86 -16.90
C LEU A 65 -8.33 0.59 -16.67
N GLY A 66 -7.89 0.53 -15.40
CA GLY A 66 -6.47 0.43 -15.05
C GLY A 66 -5.73 -0.71 -15.74
N PRO A 67 -6.19 -1.98 -15.67
CA PRO A 67 -5.56 -3.10 -16.35
C PRO A 67 -5.43 -2.91 -17.87
N HIS A 68 -6.47 -2.41 -18.52
CA HIS A 68 -6.47 -2.18 -19.97
C HIS A 68 -5.53 -1.04 -20.37
N LEU A 69 -5.37 -0.02 -19.51
CA LEU A 69 -4.39 1.03 -19.71
C LEU A 69 -2.96 0.50 -19.59
N GLU A 70 -2.70 -0.36 -18.59
CA GLU A 70 -1.40 -0.99 -18.40
C GLU A 70 -1.04 -1.87 -19.60
N ASP A 71 -1.96 -2.70 -20.08
CA ASP A 71 -1.79 -3.53 -21.29
C ASP A 71 -1.52 -2.68 -22.53
N PHE A 72 -2.29 -1.59 -22.71
CA PHE A 72 -2.08 -0.66 -23.82
C PHE A 72 -0.71 0.01 -23.78
N ILE A 73 -0.27 0.48 -22.60
CA ILE A 73 1.06 1.08 -22.42
C ILE A 73 2.15 0.04 -22.71
N GLY A 74 1.96 -1.20 -22.23
CA GLY A 74 2.85 -2.32 -22.54
C GLY A 74 3.03 -2.49 -24.03
N ALA A 75 1.93 -2.65 -24.77
CA ALA A 75 1.95 -2.81 -26.21
C ALA A 75 2.48 -1.57 -26.95
N LEU A 76 2.15 -0.36 -26.50
CA LEU A 76 2.59 0.89 -27.11
C LEU A 76 4.11 1.04 -27.11
N PHE A 77 4.76 0.67 -26.01
CA PHE A 77 6.21 0.81 -25.81
C PHE A 77 6.97 -0.50 -26.03
N GLY A 78 6.30 -1.64 -26.27
CA GLY A 78 6.91 -2.96 -26.40
C GLY A 78 7.59 -3.43 -25.13
N ILE A 79 6.95 -3.25 -23.97
CA ILE A 79 7.43 -3.60 -22.62
C ILE A 79 6.49 -4.57 -21.89
N GLU A 80 5.74 -5.37 -22.61
CA GLU A 80 4.79 -6.33 -22.07
C GLU A 80 5.48 -7.36 -21.16
N ASP A 81 6.66 -7.82 -21.54
CA ASP A 81 7.44 -8.78 -20.77
C ASP A 81 7.90 -8.19 -19.42
N GLU A 82 8.32 -6.93 -19.41
CA GLU A 82 8.71 -6.22 -18.21
C GLU A 82 7.52 -6.00 -17.26
N ILE A 83 6.35 -5.66 -17.80
CA ILE A 83 5.11 -5.53 -17.02
C ILE A 83 4.70 -6.89 -16.44
N ALA A 84 4.75 -7.95 -17.25
CA ALA A 84 4.47 -9.31 -16.76
C ALA A 84 5.44 -9.75 -15.65
N ALA A 85 6.72 -9.39 -15.76
CA ALA A 85 7.70 -9.66 -14.72
C ALA A 85 7.42 -8.89 -13.42
N LEU A 86 6.95 -7.64 -13.52
CA LEU A 86 6.51 -6.86 -12.36
C LEU A 86 5.28 -7.50 -11.71
N ALA A 87 4.26 -7.86 -12.48
CA ALA A 87 3.06 -8.53 -11.99
C ALA A 87 3.38 -9.88 -11.32
N ALA A 88 4.28 -10.67 -11.89
CA ALA A 88 4.72 -11.94 -11.29
C ALA A 88 5.31 -11.76 -9.88
N ARG A 89 6.04 -10.67 -9.64
CA ARG A 89 6.58 -10.35 -8.30
C ARG A 89 5.48 -10.05 -7.29
N HIS A 90 4.38 -9.40 -7.69
CA HIS A 90 3.22 -9.16 -6.83
C HIS A 90 2.51 -10.48 -6.51
N VAL A 91 2.28 -11.32 -7.51
CA VAL A 91 1.64 -12.64 -7.33
C VAL A 91 2.44 -13.50 -6.36
N ALA A 92 3.76 -13.49 -6.44
CA ALA A 92 4.62 -14.22 -5.53
C ALA A 92 4.50 -13.76 -4.06
N LEU A 93 4.17 -12.47 -3.83
CA LEU A 93 3.98 -11.89 -2.49
C LEU A 93 2.53 -11.98 -1.98
N ALA A 94 1.56 -12.27 -2.82
CA ALA A 94 0.14 -12.30 -2.45
C ALA A 94 -0.18 -13.20 -1.24
N PRO A 95 0.40 -14.41 -1.09
CA PRO A 95 0.18 -15.25 0.09
C PRO A 95 0.57 -14.56 1.40
N LEU A 96 1.61 -13.71 1.38
CA LEU A 96 2.10 -12.98 2.55
C LEU A 96 1.02 -12.07 3.16
N PHE A 97 0.41 -11.22 2.33
CA PHE A 97 -0.61 -10.26 2.77
C PHE A 97 -1.92 -10.95 3.13
N ARG A 98 -2.27 -12.01 2.41
CA ARG A 98 -3.43 -12.84 2.73
C ARG A 98 -3.27 -13.54 4.08
N CYS A 99 -2.09 -14.11 4.35
CA CYS A 99 -1.73 -14.72 5.64
C CYS A 99 -1.76 -13.66 6.76
N LYS A 100 -1.14 -12.49 6.56
CA LYS A 100 -1.18 -11.38 7.53
C LYS A 100 -2.60 -11.06 7.94
N ARG A 101 -3.49 -10.83 6.99
CA ARG A 101 -4.86 -10.40 7.24
C ARG A 101 -5.73 -11.49 7.85
N LEU A 102 -5.71 -12.70 7.28
CA LEU A 102 -6.64 -13.76 7.66
C LEU A 102 -6.14 -14.59 8.84
N PHE A 103 -4.84 -14.89 8.87
CA PHE A 103 -4.29 -15.77 9.89
C PHE A 103 -3.67 -14.99 11.05
N VAL A 104 -2.69 -14.12 10.80
CA VAL A 104 -2.01 -13.40 11.89
C VAL A 104 -2.98 -12.49 12.64
N GLN A 105 -3.60 -11.53 11.95
CA GLN A 105 -4.42 -10.48 12.59
C GLN A 105 -5.78 -10.97 13.07
N ARG A 106 -6.45 -11.84 12.32
CA ARG A 106 -7.82 -12.27 12.62
C ARG A 106 -7.92 -13.54 13.44
N ARG A 107 -6.86 -14.38 13.45
CA ARG A 107 -6.88 -15.66 14.13
C ARG A 107 -5.83 -15.74 15.24
N ALA A 108 -4.53 -15.69 14.95
CA ALA A 108 -3.47 -15.88 15.94
C ALA A 108 -3.48 -14.83 17.05
N VAL A 109 -3.48 -13.53 16.69
CA VAL A 109 -3.45 -12.41 17.65
C VAL A 109 -4.71 -12.36 18.53
N LYS A 110 -5.86 -12.83 18.03
CA LYS A 110 -7.10 -12.84 18.80
C LYS A 110 -7.18 -13.95 19.84
N LYS A 111 -6.45 -15.04 19.64
CA LYS A 111 -6.44 -16.20 20.53
C LYS A 111 -5.56 -16.01 21.75
N VAL A 112 -4.57 -15.14 21.68
CA VAL A 112 -3.56 -14.95 22.73
C VAL A 112 -3.62 -13.51 23.23
N LYS A 113 -3.72 -13.32 24.54
CA LYS A 113 -3.57 -11.99 25.17
C LYS A 113 -2.08 -11.60 25.20
N GLY A 114 -1.78 -10.29 25.10
CA GLY A 114 -0.41 -9.79 25.03
C GLY A 114 0.54 -10.38 26.06
N ASP A 115 0.13 -10.41 27.34
CA ASP A 115 0.94 -10.93 28.45
C ASP A 115 1.20 -12.44 28.32
N ALA A 116 0.24 -13.20 27.80
CA ALA A 116 0.41 -14.64 27.57
C ALA A 116 1.36 -14.93 26.38
N ALA A 117 1.52 -14.00 25.47
CA ALA A 117 2.45 -14.14 24.37
C ALA A 117 3.93 -14.14 24.83
N GLU A 118 4.23 -13.44 25.93
CA GLU A 118 5.59 -13.44 26.52
C GLU A 118 6.01 -14.82 27.07
N LEU A 119 5.05 -15.69 27.40
CA LEU A 119 5.29 -17.03 27.93
C LEU A 119 5.47 -18.09 26.84
N ILE A 120 5.25 -17.74 25.57
CA ILE A 120 5.39 -18.67 24.44
C ILE A 120 6.88 -18.82 24.10
N ASP A 121 7.34 -20.05 24.00
CA ASP A 121 8.70 -20.37 23.52
C ASP A 121 8.76 -20.27 21.98
N GLY A 122 8.84 -19.03 21.49
CA GLY A 122 8.92 -18.74 20.06
C GLY A 122 10.12 -19.37 19.34
N PRO A 123 11.34 -19.34 19.91
CA PRO A 123 12.50 -19.99 19.30
C PRO A 123 12.31 -21.50 19.06
N THR A 124 11.76 -22.24 20.02
CA THR A 124 11.45 -23.68 19.84
C THR A 124 10.39 -23.89 18.75
N LEU A 125 9.36 -23.05 18.71
CA LEU A 125 8.34 -23.11 17.65
C LEU A 125 8.94 -22.79 16.28
N GLU A 126 9.85 -21.82 16.18
CA GLU A 126 10.55 -21.52 14.93
C GLU A 126 11.34 -22.71 14.41
N VAL A 127 12.07 -23.39 15.28
CA VAL A 127 12.79 -24.62 14.91
C VAL A 127 11.83 -25.71 14.43
N LYS A 128 10.68 -25.89 15.11
CA LYS A 128 9.65 -26.84 14.69
C LYS A 128 9.10 -26.48 13.30
N LEU A 129 8.74 -25.22 13.08
CA LEU A 129 8.22 -24.75 11.81
C LEU A 129 9.26 -24.85 10.69
N THR A 130 10.52 -24.50 10.96
CA THR A 130 11.60 -24.62 9.98
C THR A 130 11.77 -26.06 9.47
N LYS A 131 11.55 -27.07 10.32
CA LYS A 131 11.56 -28.48 9.87
C LYS A 131 10.42 -28.83 8.94
N MET A 132 9.32 -28.10 9.00
CA MET A 132 8.13 -28.34 8.18
C MET A 132 8.14 -27.57 6.87
N ILE A 133 8.68 -26.34 6.89
CA ILE A 133 8.59 -25.39 5.74
C ILE A 133 9.94 -25.17 5.04
N GLY A 134 11.05 -25.72 5.57
CA GLY A 134 12.40 -25.39 5.12
C GLY A 134 12.93 -24.12 5.78
N PRO A 135 13.93 -23.45 5.19
CA PRO A 135 14.50 -22.23 5.74
C PRO A 135 13.41 -21.20 6.03
N PHE A 136 13.43 -20.67 7.26
CA PHE A 136 12.37 -19.75 7.70
C PHE A 136 12.50 -18.40 7.00
N SER A 137 11.42 -17.97 6.34
CA SER A 137 11.16 -16.60 5.92
C SER A 137 9.68 -16.29 6.13
N GLU A 138 9.29 -15.00 6.13
CA GLU A 138 7.88 -14.61 6.23
C GLU A 138 7.07 -15.15 5.04
N GLU A 139 7.66 -15.16 3.84
CA GLU A 139 7.06 -15.66 2.62
C GLU A 139 6.85 -17.19 2.67
N ALA A 140 7.87 -17.95 3.12
CA ALA A 140 7.78 -19.40 3.28
C ALA A 140 6.71 -19.76 4.33
N PHE A 141 6.71 -19.06 5.47
CA PHE A 141 5.71 -19.23 6.51
C PHE A 141 4.31 -18.95 5.98
N ALA A 142 4.12 -17.83 5.29
CA ALA A 142 2.82 -17.45 4.75
C ALA A 142 2.30 -18.44 3.71
N ALA A 143 3.15 -18.88 2.78
CA ALA A 143 2.80 -19.87 1.76
C ALA A 143 2.38 -21.20 2.41
N ALA A 144 3.14 -21.68 3.39
CA ALA A 144 2.83 -22.91 4.10
C ALA A 144 1.49 -22.81 4.87
N VAL A 145 1.30 -21.73 5.64
CA VAL A 145 0.05 -21.50 6.39
C VAL A 145 -1.15 -21.43 5.45
N MET A 146 -1.03 -20.71 4.33
CA MET A 146 -2.13 -20.64 3.35
C MET A 146 -2.44 -22.00 2.72
N GLY A 147 -1.40 -22.84 2.50
CA GLY A 147 -1.59 -24.22 2.05
C GLY A 147 -2.26 -25.09 3.11
N TRP A 148 -1.84 -25.00 4.39
CA TRP A 148 -2.44 -25.77 5.48
C TRP A 148 -3.92 -25.41 5.74
N LEU A 149 -4.28 -24.14 5.55
CA LEU A 149 -5.67 -23.70 5.70
C LEU A 149 -6.61 -24.23 4.61
N ALA A 150 -6.09 -24.80 3.53
CA ALA A 150 -6.92 -25.47 2.53
C ALA A 150 -7.47 -26.82 3.03
N ASP A 151 -6.79 -27.47 4.00
CA ASP A 151 -7.24 -28.69 4.69
C ASP A 151 -6.82 -28.58 6.18
N GLU A 152 -7.67 -27.93 6.97
CA GLU A 152 -7.41 -27.65 8.36
C GLU A 152 -7.35 -28.90 9.24
N GLU A 153 -8.13 -29.94 8.89
CA GLU A 153 -8.18 -31.18 9.67
C GLU A 153 -6.87 -31.95 9.54
N ALA A 154 -6.38 -32.11 8.32
CA ALA A 154 -5.11 -32.81 8.06
C ALA A 154 -3.90 -32.04 8.61
N ASN A 155 -3.98 -30.70 8.74
CA ASN A 155 -2.87 -29.85 9.14
C ASN A 155 -3.05 -29.21 10.53
N ALA A 156 -3.94 -29.74 11.37
CA ALA A 156 -4.31 -29.14 12.65
C ALA A 156 -3.11 -28.86 13.59
N GLU A 157 -2.13 -29.77 13.67
CA GLU A 157 -0.94 -29.60 14.50
C GLU A 157 -0.01 -28.48 13.96
N ALA A 158 0.18 -28.43 12.64
CA ALA A 158 0.99 -27.41 11.99
C ALA A 158 0.36 -26.00 12.16
N ILE A 159 -0.95 -25.92 11.97
CA ILE A 159 -1.73 -24.68 12.15
C ILE A 159 -1.65 -24.22 13.61
N ALA A 160 -1.80 -25.12 14.59
CA ALA A 160 -1.71 -24.77 16.00
C ALA A 160 -0.30 -24.24 16.39
N ALA A 161 0.75 -24.85 15.87
CA ALA A 161 2.13 -24.38 16.08
C ALA A 161 2.33 -22.99 15.41
N ALA A 162 1.83 -22.80 14.19
CA ALA A 162 1.90 -21.54 13.47
C ALA A 162 1.12 -20.43 14.17
N GLU A 163 -0.06 -20.72 14.75
CA GLU A 163 -0.84 -19.74 15.53
C GLU A 163 -0.09 -19.26 16.77
N GLN A 164 0.51 -20.18 17.54
CA GLN A 164 1.30 -19.82 18.70
C GLN A 164 2.53 -19.00 18.31
N PHE A 165 3.24 -19.43 17.26
CA PHE A 165 4.40 -18.69 16.76
C PHE A 165 4.02 -17.29 16.27
N ALA A 166 2.97 -17.18 15.47
CA ALA A 166 2.50 -15.88 14.97
C ALA A 166 2.06 -14.94 16.09
N ALA A 167 1.39 -15.47 17.13
CA ALA A 167 1.03 -14.69 18.31
C ALA A 167 2.27 -14.20 19.06
N TRP A 168 3.25 -15.06 19.29
CA TRP A 168 4.53 -14.68 19.91
C TRP A 168 5.27 -13.64 19.07
N ALA A 169 5.45 -13.89 17.77
CA ALA A 169 6.17 -13.01 16.87
C ALA A 169 5.56 -11.59 16.81
N THR A 170 4.23 -11.50 16.94
CA THR A 170 3.48 -10.25 16.81
C THR A 170 3.35 -9.50 18.15
N LEU A 171 3.15 -10.21 19.26
CA LEU A 171 2.74 -9.61 20.53
C LEU A 171 3.87 -9.55 21.57
N SER A 172 4.82 -10.48 21.57
CA SER A 172 5.91 -10.47 22.54
C SER A 172 6.96 -9.41 22.21
N ALA A 173 7.69 -8.92 23.21
CA ALA A 173 8.77 -7.96 23.03
C ALA A 173 9.91 -8.57 22.20
N MET A 174 10.28 -9.83 22.45
CA MET A 174 11.32 -10.54 21.69
C MET A 174 10.88 -10.76 20.23
N GLY A 175 9.64 -11.18 20.00
CA GLY A 175 9.10 -11.40 18.65
C GLY A 175 9.07 -10.12 17.84
N ARG A 176 8.54 -9.04 18.41
CA ARG A 176 8.52 -7.72 17.75
C ARG A 176 9.91 -7.22 17.38
N LYS A 177 10.91 -7.40 18.27
CA LYS A 177 12.30 -7.05 17.97
C LYS A 177 12.88 -7.89 16.84
N ARG A 178 12.63 -9.20 16.86
CA ARG A 178 13.12 -10.13 15.83
C ARG A 178 12.56 -9.82 14.44
N PHE A 179 11.29 -9.51 14.34
CA PHE A 179 10.58 -9.26 13.08
C PHE A 179 10.33 -7.77 12.78
N ALA A 180 11.09 -6.88 13.43
CA ALA A 180 10.92 -5.44 13.26
C ALA A 180 11.09 -4.95 11.81
N ALA A 181 11.94 -5.60 11.01
CA ALA A 181 12.17 -5.30 9.60
C ALA A 181 11.20 -6.02 8.65
N GLY A 182 10.33 -6.90 9.17
CA GLY A 182 9.36 -7.64 8.37
C GLY A 182 8.02 -6.92 8.23
N VAL A 183 7.08 -7.58 7.58
CA VAL A 183 5.71 -7.07 7.39
C VAL A 183 4.65 -8.01 7.96
N LEU A 184 4.88 -9.32 7.96
CA LEU A 184 3.88 -10.34 8.31
C LEU A 184 3.39 -10.22 9.76
N PHE A 185 4.33 -10.09 10.70
CA PHE A 185 4.06 -10.08 12.14
C PHE A 185 3.95 -8.67 12.73
N LYS A 186 3.83 -7.65 11.87
CA LYS A 186 3.72 -6.26 12.27
C LYS A 186 2.25 -5.82 12.32
N LEU A 187 1.86 -5.22 13.43
CA LEU A 187 0.56 -4.56 13.59
C LEU A 187 0.72 -3.04 13.52
N PRO A 188 -0.31 -2.32 13.06
CA PRO A 188 -0.33 -0.86 13.13
C PRO A 188 -0.17 -0.40 14.58
N LYS A 189 0.67 0.60 14.79
CA LYS A 189 0.90 1.18 16.11
C LYS A 189 -0.16 2.24 16.41
N LYS A 190 -0.48 2.41 17.70
CA LYS A 190 -1.21 3.58 18.13
C LYS A 190 -0.27 4.77 18.03
N VAL A 191 -0.71 5.82 17.33
CA VAL A 191 0.04 7.07 17.24
C VAL A 191 -0.40 8.00 18.36
N GLU A 192 0.57 8.50 19.12
CA GLU A 192 0.37 9.56 20.11
C GLU A 192 0.88 10.88 19.52
N PRO A 193 -0.01 11.75 19.03
CA PRO A 193 0.39 12.95 18.28
C PRO A 193 1.31 13.90 19.03
N MET A 194 1.24 13.89 20.38
CA MET A 194 2.09 14.71 21.23
C MET A 194 3.42 14.05 21.60
N ASN A 195 3.63 12.79 21.19
CA ASN A 195 4.85 12.02 21.45
C ASN A 195 5.21 11.16 20.22
N LEU A 196 5.48 11.83 19.10
CA LEU A 196 5.83 11.16 17.84
C LEU A 196 7.26 10.62 17.82
N VAL A 197 8.14 11.24 18.61
CA VAL A 197 9.54 10.83 18.75
C VAL A 197 9.76 10.37 20.18
N ASP A 198 10.19 9.13 20.32
CA ASP A 198 10.49 8.55 21.63
C ASP A 198 11.83 9.10 22.13
N VAL A 199 11.75 10.02 23.10
CA VAL A 199 12.91 10.70 23.68
C VAL A 199 12.93 10.52 25.19
N GLU A 200 14.12 10.37 25.74
CA GLU A 200 14.39 10.37 27.17
C GLU A 200 14.96 11.72 27.56
N ALA A 201 14.46 12.28 28.67
CA ALA A 201 15.00 13.51 29.21
C ALA A 201 16.07 13.17 30.27
N GLU A 202 17.30 13.63 30.08
CA GLU A 202 18.35 13.55 31.07
C GLU A 202 18.65 14.96 31.60
N ASP A 203 18.80 15.08 32.93
CA ASP A 203 19.31 16.33 33.53
C ASP A 203 20.84 16.37 33.42
N HIS A 204 21.35 17.39 32.78
CA HIS A 204 22.77 17.66 32.70
C HIS A 204 23.06 19.03 33.28
N HIS A 205 23.48 19.07 34.53
CA HIS A 205 23.77 20.31 35.27
C HIS A 205 22.58 21.30 35.36
N GLY A 206 21.37 20.81 35.56
CA GLY A 206 20.14 21.62 35.61
C GLY A 206 19.57 22.01 34.26
N ILE A 207 20.12 21.46 33.17
CA ILE A 207 19.59 21.62 31.82
C ILE A 207 19.05 20.25 31.33
N SER A 208 17.80 20.21 31.00
CA SER A 208 17.19 19.01 30.41
C SER A 208 17.69 18.81 28.98
N GLN A 209 18.38 17.69 28.73
CA GLN A 209 18.79 17.26 27.40
C GLN A 209 17.84 16.15 26.94
N LEU A 210 17.33 16.27 25.72
CA LEU A 210 16.54 15.23 25.09
C LEU A 210 17.47 14.30 24.28
N LYS A 211 17.43 13.00 24.58
CA LYS A 211 18.12 11.97 23.82
C LYS A 211 17.10 11.03 23.21
N LEU A 212 17.39 10.51 22.03
CA LEU A 212 16.61 9.41 21.48
C LEU A 212 16.69 8.21 22.42
N SER A 213 15.58 7.54 22.67
CA SER A 213 15.58 6.31 23.45
C SER A 213 16.50 5.26 22.83
N ALA A 214 17.06 4.36 23.64
CA ALA A 214 17.99 3.35 23.17
C ALA A 214 17.42 2.43 22.09
N ASP A 215 16.10 2.28 22.06
CA ASP A 215 15.38 1.46 21.08
C ASP A 215 15.03 2.24 19.79
N HIS A 216 15.28 3.55 19.75
CA HIS A 216 15.01 4.38 18.57
C HIS A 216 16.21 4.34 17.61
N PRO A 217 16.07 3.85 16.37
CA PRO A 217 17.18 3.83 15.43
C PRO A 217 17.56 5.24 15.03
N ALA A 218 18.69 5.73 15.55
CA ALA A 218 19.25 7.00 15.13
C ALA A 218 19.70 6.91 13.67
N ARG A 219 19.19 7.81 12.84
CA ARG A 219 19.63 7.94 11.44
C ARG A 219 20.66 9.06 11.36
N ALA A 220 21.93 8.69 11.19
CA ALA A 220 22.98 9.64 10.90
C ALA A 220 23.00 9.96 9.40
N ARG A 221 23.17 11.23 9.07
CA ARG A 221 23.44 11.61 7.68
C ARG A 221 24.86 11.22 7.32
N ASP A 222 24.99 10.42 6.25
CA ASP A 222 26.28 10.01 5.70
C ASP A 222 26.50 10.69 4.34
N GLY A 223 27.23 11.78 4.33
CA GLY A 223 27.54 12.56 3.14
C GLY A 223 26.29 12.97 2.36
N PHE A 224 26.22 12.57 1.09
CA PHE A 224 25.09 12.80 0.19
C PHE A 224 24.17 11.59 0.03
N ALA A 225 24.39 10.54 0.80
CA ALA A 225 23.51 9.37 0.79
C ALA A 225 22.08 9.74 1.22
N LEU A 226 21.10 9.06 0.64
CA LEU A 226 19.70 9.22 1.05
C LEU A 226 19.54 8.68 2.48
N THR A 227 19.06 9.53 3.38
CA THR A 227 18.72 9.13 4.75
C THR A 227 17.42 8.34 4.83
N ASP A 228 16.59 8.44 3.80
CA ASP A 228 15.36 7.70 3.64
C ASP A 228 15.28 7.17 2.19
N PRO A 229 15.65 5.90 1.95
CA PRO A 229 15.69 5.32 0.61
C PRO A 229 14.29 4.98 0.05
N GLY A 230 13.22 5.21 0.81
CA GLY A 230 11.87 4.76 0.47
C GLY A 230 11.60 3.32 0.92
N MET A 231 10.58 2.71 0.32
CA MET A 231 10.16 1.33 0.60
C MET A 231 10.54 0.39 -0.52
N ASP A 232 10.84 -0.85 -0.17
CA ASP A 232 10.87 -1.94 -1.14
C ASP A 232 9.44 -2.37 -1.53
N LEU A 233 9.32 -3.23 -2.54
CA LEU A 233 8.02 -3.69 -3.03
C LEU A 233 7.18 -4.35 -1.94
N LYS A 234 7.78 -5.16 -1.07
CA LYS A 234 7.07 -5.86 0.01
C LYS A 234 6.46 -4.87 1.01
N HIS A 235 7.20 -3.86 1.43
CA HIS A 235 6.71 -2.85 2.36
C HIS A 235 5.68 -1.91 1.71
N ALA A 236 5.87 -1.54 0.44
CA ALA A 236 4.90 -0.74 -0.28
C ALA A 236 3.56 -1.49 -0.47
N LEU A 237 3.61 -2.78 -0.80
CA LEU A 237 2.41 -3.62 -0.87
C LEU A 237 1.75 -3.81 0.49
N ASP A 238 2.51 -3.85 1.59
CA ASP A 238 1.93 -3.89 2.93
C ASP A 238 1.08 -2.65 3.22
N GLN A 239 1.50 -1.47 2.77
CA GLN A 239 0.70 -0.24 2.88
C GLN A 239 -0.54 -0.27 1.98
N ALA A 240 -0.42 -0.69 0.72
CA ALA A 240 -1.56 -0.82 -0.18
C ALA A 240 -2.61 -1.81 0.36
N HIS A 241 -2.18 -2.97 0.89
CA HIS A 241 -3.09 -3.95 1.52
C HIS A 241 -3.62 -3.51 2.89
N TYR A 242 -2.99 -2.56 3.55
CA TYR A 242 -3.48 -1.97 4.79
C TYR A 242 -4.60 -0.96 4.53
N CYS A 243 -4.64 -0.33 3.38
CA CYS A 243 -5.73 0.54 2.95
C CYS A 243 -7.08 -0.20 2.99
N ILE A 244 -8.14 0.48 3.45
CA ILE A 244 -9.50 -0.10 3.50
C ILE A 244 -10.32 0.21 2.25
N PHE A 245 -9.72 0.85 1.26
CA PHE A 245 -10.36 1.22 -0.01
C PHE A 245 -11.64 2.03 0.21
N CYS A 246 -11.49 3.23 0.78
CA CYS A 246 -12.59 4.11 1.18
C CYS A 246 -13.52 4.48 0.01
N HIS A 247 -13.02 4.51 -1.23
CA HIS A 247 -13.81 4.74 -2.44
C HIS A 247 -14.99 3.75 -2.57
N ASN A 248 -14.85 2.51 -2.12
CA ASN A 248 -15.94 1.52 -2.11
C ASN A 248 -17.18 1.96 -1.32
N GLN A 249 -17.05 2.98 -0.48
CA GLN A 249 -18.14 3.56 0.30
C GLN A 249 -18.55 4.96 -0.21
N GLY A 250 -18.08 5.37 -1.38
CA GLY A 250 -18.28 6.72 -1.91
C GLY A 250 -17.65 7.80 -1.03
N LYS A 251 -16.57 7.45 -0.33
CA LYS A 251 -15.79 8.34 0.54
C LYS A 251 -14.33 8.06 0.29
N ASP A 252 -13.55 9.11 0.20
CA ASP A 252 -12.10 9.00 0.13
C ASP A 252 -11.50 10.11 1.00
N SER A 253 -11.22 9.75 2.26
CA SER A 253 -10.72 10.74 3.20
C SER A 253 -9.31 11.22 2.87
N CYS A 254 -8.52 10.41 2.19
CA CYS A 254 -7.18 10.80 1.74
C CYS A 254 -7.25 11.88 0.67
N SER A 255 -8.24 11.80 -0.22
CA SER A 255 -8.51 12.74 -1.31
C SER A 255 -9.32 13.96 -0.83
N HIS A 256 -10.48 13.70 -0.23
CA HIS A 256 -11.50 14.72 0.06
C HIS A 256 -11.64 15.11 1.54
N GLY A 257 -10.74 14.61 2.40
CA GLY A 257 -10.72 14.93 3.82
C GLY A 257 -11.71 14.16 4.70
N LEU A 258 -11.56 14.35 6.00
CA LEU A 258 -12.43 13.79 7.03
C LEU A 258 -13.54 14.79 7.37
N ALA A 259 -14.74 14.58 6.82
CA ALA A 259 -15.87 15.44 7.08
C ALA A 259 -16.30 15.42 8.56
N ASP A 260 -16.57 16.60 9.12
CA ASP A 260 -17.26 16.74 10.41
C ASP A 260 -18.78 16.79 10.18
N ARG A 261 -19.45 15.69 10.51
CA ARG A 261 -20.92 15.59 10.33
C ARG A 261 -21.73 16.42 11.32
N LYS A 262 -21.11 16.92 12.41
CA LYS A 262 -21.79 17.65 13.45
C LYS A 262 -21.69 19.16 13.25
N GLN A 263 -20.50 19.63 12.88
CA GLN A 263 -20.20 21.05 12.78
C GLN A 263 -20.14 21.54 11.33
N GLY A 264 -20.11 20.61 10.37
CA GLY A 264 -19.81 20.93 8.97
C GLY A 264 -18.32 21.15 8.73
N GLY A 265 -17.90 21.11 7.45
CA GLY A 265 -16.47 21.20 7.09
C GLY A 265 -15.70 19.94 7.46
N PHE A 266 -14.46 20.11 7.92
CA PHE A 266 -13.54 19.01 8.24
C PHE A 266 -13.31 18.87 9.72
N GLN A 267 -13.01 17.65 10.16
CA GLN A 267 -12.48 17.38 11.49
C GLN A 267 -11.11 18.06 11.63
N ASN A 268 -10.76 18.42 12.87
CA ASN A 268 -9.45 18.99 13.15
C ASN A 268 -8.49 17.93 13.67
N SER A 269 -7.22 18.08 13.34
CA SER A 269 -6.11 17.35 13.96
C SER A 269 -5.99 17.71 15.44
N PRO A 270 -5.24 16.95 16.25
CA PRO A 270 -4.94 17.33 17.65
C PRO A 270 -4.25 18.69 17.78
N PHE A 271 -3.68 19.23 16.70
CA PHE A 271 -3.05 20.55 16.64
C PHE A 271 -3.98 21.66 16.14
N GLY A 272 -5.26 21.34 15.91
CA GLY A 272 -6.28 22.31 15.46
C GLY A 272 -6.30 22.55 13.95
N GLU A 273 -5.51 21.83 13.16
CA GLU A 273 -5.49 21.96 11.69
C GLU A 273 -6.61 21.14 11.05
N PRO A 274 -7.31 21.65 10.01
CA PRO A 274 -8.34 20.91 9.33
C PRO A 274 -7.76 19.72 8.54
N LEU A 275 -8.39 18.56 8.68
CA LEU A 275 -8.03 17.34 7.96
C LEU A 275 -8.73 17.33 6.58
N ALA A 276 -8.31 18.21 5.70
CA ALA A 276 -9.00 18.52 4.46
C ALA A 276 -8.67 17.56 3.27
N GLY A 277 -7.73 16.63 3.46
CA GLY A 277 -7.33 15.69 2.40
C GLY A 277 -6.27 16.27 1.47
N CYS A 278 -6.10 15.59 0.34
CA CYS A 278 -5.14 16.00 -0.67
C CYS A 278 -5.62 17.27 -1.39
N PRO A 279 -4.81 18.34 -1.47
CA PRO A 279 -5.19 19.56 -2.16
C PRO A 279 -5.34 19.38 -3.69
N LEU A 280 -4.82 18.29 -4.25
CA LEU A 280 -4.97 17.90 -5.65
C LEU A 280 -6.08 16.85 -5.84
N GLU A 281 -6.76 16.44 -4.78
CA GLU A 281 -7.77 15.37 -4.79
C GLU A 281 -7.30 14.09 -5.48
N GLN A 282 -6.02 13.73 -5.27
CA GLN A 282 -5.43 12.52 -5.83
C GLN A 282 -6.23 11.28 -5.38
N LYS A 283 -6.46 10.38 -6.32
CA LYS A 283 -7.25 9.15 -6.11
C LYS A 283 -6.40 8.06 -5.45
N VAL A 284 -6.02 8.33 -4.20
CA VAL A 284 -5.10 7.49 -3.43
C VAL A 284 -5.67 6.10 -3.17
N SER A 285 -6.95 6.02 -2.86
CA SER A 285 -7.62 4.77 -2.54
C SER A 285 -7.71 3.83 -3.76
N GLU A 286 -7.91 4.39 -4.95
CA GLU A 286 -7.91 3.69 -6.24
C GLU A 286 -6.50 3.27 -6.64
N MET A 287 -5.51 4.12 -6.42
CA MET A 287 -4.09 3.78 -6.60
C MET A 287 -3.71 2.56 -5.75
N ASP A 288 -4.07 2.58 -4.45
CA ASP A 288 -3.78 1.47 -3.53
C ASP A 288 -4.46 0.18 -3.97
N ALA A 289 -5.70 0.25 -4.50
CA ALA A 289 -6.41 -0.92 -5.00
C ALA A 289 -5.68 -1.53 -6.21
N LEU A 290 -5.38 -0.72 -7.22
CA LEU A 290 -4.63 -1.16 -8.40
C LEU A 290 -3.25 -1.70 -8.03
N LYS A 291 -2.55 -1.05 -7.10
CA LYS A 291 -1.25 -1.51 -6.61
C LYS A 291 -1.34 -2.85 -5.89
N ALA A 292 -2.34 -3.03 -5.03
CA ALA A 292 -2.57 -4.29 -4.32
C ALA A 292 -2.89 -5.45 -5.27
N ASP A 293 -3.58 -5.16 -6.37
CA ASP A 293 -3.94 -6.14 -7.41
C ASP A 293 -2.81 -6.40 -8.42
N GLY A 294 -1.69 -5.66 -8.34
CA GLY A 294 -0.48 -5.90 -9.14
C GLY A 294 -0.31 -5.00 -10.35
N PHE A 295 -1.24 -4.08 -10.61
CA PHE A 295 -1.22 -3.15 -11.74
C PHE A 295 -0.38 -1.91 -11.42
N THR A 296 0.94 -2.04 -11.56
CA THR A 296 1.89 -1.00 -11.11
C THR A 296 1.86 0.25 -11.99
N ILE A 297 1.77 0.09 -13.31
CA ILE A 297 1.73 1.22 -14.25
C ILE A 297 0.38 1.93 -14.13
N ALA A 298 -0.72 1.17 -14.02
CA ALA A 298 -2.04 1.74 -13.82
C ALA A 298 -2.13 2.54 -12.51
N ALA A 299 -1.59 2.02 -11.42
CA ALA A 299 -1.55 2.72 -10.13
C ALA A 299 -0.80 4.06 -10.24
N LEU A 300 0.36 4.08 -10.91
CA LEU A 300 1.11 5.30 -11.17
C LEU A 300 0.33 6.27 -12.06
N ALA A 301 -0.34 5.77 -13.10
CA ALA A 301 -1.13 6.58 -14.01
C ALA A 301 -2.27 7.31 -13.29
N VAL A 302 -2.99 6.63 -12.39
CA VAL A 302 -4.08 7.23 -11.60
C VAL A 302 -3.58 8.42 -10.77
N VAL A 303 -2.43 8.30 -10.14
CA VAL A 303 -1.85 9.41 -9.35
C VAL A 303 -1.32 10.52 -10.25
N ALA A 304 -0.68 10.17 -11.38
CA ALA A 304 -0.09 11.14 -12.29
C ALA A 304 -1.12 12.04 -13.00
N ILE A 305 -2.39 11.60 -13.12
CA ILE A 305 -3.48 12.42 -13.66
C ILE A 305 -3.67 13.69 -12.82
N ASP A 306 -3.75 13.53 -11.50
CA ASP A 306 -3.99 14.65 -10.58
C ASP A 306 -2.69 15.35 -10.19
N ASN A 307 -1.57 14.61 -10.18
CA ASN A 307 -0.24 15.12 -9.83
C ASN A 307 0.83 14.67 -10.83
N PRO A 308 0.96 15.36 -11.98
CA PRO A 308 1.99 15.01 -12.98
C PRO A 308 3.42 15.18 -12.45
N MET A 309 3.60 15.88 -11.33
CA MET A 309 4.88 16.07 -10.65
C MET A 309 5.12 15.09 -9.51
N VAL A 310 4.34 14.01 -9.42
CA VAL A 310 4.39 13.05 -8.29
C VAL A 310 5.78 12.49 -8.04
N ALA A 311 6.59 12.28 -9.07
CA ALA A 311 7.98 11.82 -8.94
C ALA A 311 8.86 12.78 -8.14
N ALA A 312 8.55 14.08 -8.17
CA ALA A 312 9.29 15.12 -7.44
C ALA A 312 8.63 15.51 -6.12
N THR A 313 7.30 15.44 -6.03
CA THR A 313 6.51 15.99 -4.92
C THR A 313 5.90 14.93 -4.02
N GLY A 314 5.71 13.70 -4.49
CA GLY A 314 5.00 12.64 -3.77
C GLY A 314 5.68 12.23 -2.48
N HIS A 315 6.99 12.05 -2.51
CA HIS A 315 7.78 11.64 -1.35
C HIS A 315 8.41 12.86 -0.66
N ARG A 316 8.16 13.08 0.63
CA ARG A 316 8.79 14.10 1.49
C ARG A 316 8.33 15.55 1.34
N ILE A 317 7.52 15.91 0.35
CA ILE A 317 7.07 17.29 0.19
C ILE A 317 5.75 17.54 0.90
N CYS A 318 4.79 16.62 0.74
CA CYS A 318 3.46 16.74 1.31
C CYS A 318 3.00 15.38 1.88
N ASN A 319 2.19 15.43 2.94
CA ASN A 319 1.57 14.25 3.56
C ASN A 319 0.12 14.50 3.99
N ASP A 320 -0.57 15.45 3.38
CA ASP A 320 -1.94 15.81 3.76
C ASP A 320 -2.94 14.66 3.56
N CYS A 321 -2.71 13.79 2.56
CA CYS A 321 -3.44 12.56 2.39
C CYS A 321 -3.27 11.61 3.60
N MET A 322 -2.04 11.45 4.12
CA MET A 322 -1.79 10.66 5.34
C MET A 322 -2.46 11.26 6.56
N LYS A 323 -2.36 12.58 6.76
CA LYS A 323 -2.99 13.28 7.88
C LYS A 323 -4.50 13.06 7.88
N SER A 324 -5.12 12.97 6.71
CA SER A 324 -6.56 12.78 6.54
C SER A 324 -6.99 11.32 6.40
N CYS A 325 -6.04 10.36 6.50
CA CYS A 325 -6.38 8.94 6.49
C CYS A 325 -7.35 8.62 7.61
N ILE A 326 -8.34 7.75 7.34
CA ILE A 326 -9.35 7.34 8.33
C ILE A 326 -8.75 6.69 9.59
N PHE A 327 -7.52 6.18 9.50
CA PHE A 327 -6.80 5.59 10.62
C PHE A 327 -6.16 6.62 11.56
N GLN A 328 -6.92 7.66 11.96
CA GLN A 328 -6.44 8.74 12.81
C GLN A 328 -6.02 8.31 14.23
N ARG A 329 -6.53 7.18 14.70
CA ARG A 329 -6.24 6.68 16.07
C ARG A 329 -5.14 5.63 16.10
N GLN A 330 -4.58 5.33 14.97
CA GLN A 330 -3.48 4.40 14.78
C GLN A 330 -2.61 4.92 13.63
N GLU A 331 -1.57 4.17 13.29
CA GLU A 331 -0.67 4.52 12.20
C GLU A 331 -1.46 4.66 10.88
N PRO A 332 -1.41 5.81 10.19
CA PRO A 332 -2.07 5.97 8.89
C PRO A 332 -1.38 5.12 7.83
N VAL A 333 -2.07 4.89 6.70
CA VAL A 333 -1.42 4.32 5.51
C VAL A 333 -0.29 5.27 5.09
N ASN A 334 0.91 4.75 4.89
CA ASN A 334 2.02 5.53 4.37
C ASN A 334 1.89 5.63 2.85
N ILE A 335 1.32 6.75 2.40
CA ILE A 335 1.00 7.00 0.99
C ILE A 335 2.21 7.57 0.23
N PRO A 336 2.95 8.58 0.75
CA PRO A 336 4.15 9.09 0.10
C PRO A 336 5.27 8.07 0.01
#